data_517269d39a8d085a2dacd95ebbc6ae9a
#
_entry.id   517269d39a8d085a2dacd95ebbc6ae9a
#
_cell.length_a   1.000
_cell.length_b   1.000
_cell.length_c   1.000
_cell.angle_alpha   90.00
_cell.angle_beta   90.00
_cell.angle_gamma   90.00
#
_symmetry.space_group_name_H-M   'P 1'
#
loop_
_entity.id
_entity.type
_entity.pdbx_description
1 polymer ?
#
loop_
_entity_poly.entity_id
_entity_poly.type
_entity_poly.pdbx_seq_one_letter_code
_entity_poly.pdbx_strand_id
1 'polypeptide(L)'
;VNIAYDEKDEDTKRQNGNNKPFSQLHINGLYDCINHVFWDTSIDTATKTRECAALMKMIMRHDYPVNSIITADRGYEKYNLMACCIENNQKFVFRIKDINVFGSILSNLNLPHEEFDLDVTKILTR
;
A
#
# COMPACT_ATOMS: atom_id res chain seq x y z
N VAL A 1 -14.45 -2.06 6.11
CA VAL A 1 -15.82 -2.62 6.06
C VAL A 1 -16.38 -2.73 7.47
N ASN A 2 -17.60 -2.21 7.69
CA ASN A 2 -18.30 -2.37 8.96
C ASN A 2 -18.92 -3.77 9.05
N ILE A 3 -18.76 -4.39 10.21
CA ILE A 3 -19.33 -5.70 10.53
C ILE A 3 -20.27 -5.60 11.73
N ALA A 4 -20.96 -6.67 12.09
CA ALA A 4 -21.79 -6.70 13.29
C ALA A 4 -20.95 -6.31 14.51
N TYR A 5 -21.49 -5.41 15.34
CA TYR A 5 -20.78 -4.93 16.52
C TYR A 5 -20.71 -6.01 17.59
N ASP A 6 -19.49 -6.30 18.03
CA ASP A 6 -19.22 -7.13 19.21
C ASP A 6 -18.45 -6.30 20.23
N GLU A 7 -19.07 -6.10 21.40
CA GLU A 7 -18.47 -5.33 22.48
C GLU A 7 -17.18 -5.96 23.04
N LYS A 8 -17.07 -7.29 22.95
CA LYS A 8 -15.95 -8.06 23.48
C LYS A 8 -14.77 -8.15 22.53
N ASP A 9 -14.99 -7.84 21.25
CA ASP A 9 -13.93 -7.90 20.23
C ASP A 9 -13.17 -6.58 20.14
N GLU A 10 -12.16 -6.44 20.98
CA GLU A 10 -11.28 -5.25 21.03
C GLU A 10 -10.49 -5.05 19.73
N ASP A 11 -10.23 -6.10 18.96
CA ASP A 11 -9.43 -6.02 17.71
C ASP A 11 -10.20 -5.33 16.59
N THR A 12 -11.50 -5.50 16.51
CA THR A 12 -12.34 -4.90 15.48
C THR A 12 -13.06 -3.63 15.95
N LYS A 13 -13.13 -3.40 17.25
CA LYS A 13 -13.84 -2.27 17.86
C LYS A 13 -13.22 -0.93 17.46
N ARG A 14 -14.06 0.02 17.09
CA ARG A 14 -13.74 1.42 16.78
C ARG A 14 -14.73 2.36 17.41
N GLN A 15 -14.25 3.53 17.79
CA GLN A 15 -15.10 4.62 18.25
C GLN A 15 -14.53 5.95 17.77
N ASN A 16 -15.35 6.77 17.15
CA ASN A 16 -14.99 8.11 16.71
C ASN A 16 -15.57 9.15 17.65
N GLY A 17 -14.77 9.68 18.54
CA GLY A 17 -15.21 10.66 19.56
C GLY A 17 -16.34 10.09 20.44
N ASN A 18 -17.43 10.85 20.56
CA ASN A 18 -18.60 10.49 21.38
C ASN A 18 -19.66 9.64 20.64
N ASN A 19 -19.38 9.21 19.42
CA ASN A 19 -20.30 8.37 18.64
C ASN A 19 -20.40 6.96 19.22
N LYS A 20 -21.47 6.24 18.84
CA LYS A 20 -21.61 4.83 19.21
C LYS A 20 -20.45 4.02 18.65
N PRO A 21 -19.90 3.07 19.43
CA PRO A 21 -18.88 2.18 18.95
C PRO A 21 -19.40 1.28 17.82
N PHE A 22 -18.52 0.84 16.94
CA PHE A 22 -18.81 -0.06 15.82
C PHE A 22 -17.63 -1.00 15.60
N SER A 23 -17.89 -2.16 14.99
CA SER A 23 -16.84 -3.11 14.60
C SER A 23 -16.49 -2.95 13.13
N GLN A 24 -15.19 -2.99 12.80
CA GLN A 24 -14.68 -2.77 11.47
C GLN A 24 -13.53 -3.71 11.12
N LEU A 25 -13.54 -4.19 9.88
CA LEU A 25 -12.41 -4.88 9.25
C LEU A 25 -11.77 -3.99 8.20
N HIS A 26 -10.47 -4.11 8.05
CA HIS A 26 -9.70 -3.51 6.98
C HIS A 26 -9.46 -4.55 5.88
N ILE A 27 -9.95 -4.27 4.67
CA ILE A 27 -9.80 -5.16 3.52
C ILE A 27 -8.89 -4.48 2.51
N ASN A 28 -7.78 -5.14 2.18
CA ASN A 28 -6.89 -4.76 1.10
C ASN A 28 -7.10 -5.74 -0.06
N GLY A 29 -7.27 -5.25 -1.26
CA GLY A 29 -7.48 -6.08 -2.44
C GLY A 29 -6.51 -5.74 -3.55
N LEU A 30 -5.97 -6.75 -4.20
CA LEU A 30 -5.23 -6.64 -5.44
C LEU A 30 -6.19 -6.94 -6.59
N TYR A 31 -6.50 -5.91 -7.37
CA TYR A 31 -7.52 -5.97 -8.42
C TYR A 31 -6.88 -5.96 -9.80
N ASP A 32 -7.27 -6.93 -10.62
CA ASP A 32 -6.88 -6.99 -12.03
C ASP A 32 -7.82 -6.09 -12.84
N CYS A 33 -7.27 -4.97 -13.32
CA CYS A 33 -8.02 -3.97 -14.08
C CYS A 33 -8.39 -4.43 -15.50
N ILE A 34 -7.73 -5.47 -16.03
CA ILE A 34 -7.98 -5.99 -17.38
C ILE A 34 -9.11 -7.03 -17.34
N ASN A 35 -9.01 -7.97 -16.40
CA ASN A 35 -9.98 -9.07 -16.29
C ASN A 35 -11.13 -8.77 -15.33
N HIS A 36 -11.09 -7.62 -14.65
CA HIS A 36 -12.13 -7.17 -13.70
C HIS A 36 -12.38 -8.16 -12.55
N VAL A 37 -11.31 -8.73 -11.99
CA VAL A 37 -11.38 -9.67 -10.87
C VAL A 37 -10.43 -9.27 -9.75
N PHE A 38 -10.76 -9.64 -8.52
CA PHE A 38 -9.79 -9.58 -7.44
C PHE A 38 -8.86 -10.79 -7.56
N TRP A 39 -7.56 -10.50 -7.72
CA TRP A 39 -6.54 -11.52 -7.77
C TRP A 39 -6.26 -12.10 -6.39
N ASP A 40 -6.17 -11.21 -5.41
CA ASP A 40 -5.91 -11.57 -4.03
C ASP A 40 -6.49 -10.55 -3.06
N THR A 41 -6.72 -10.95 -1.83
CA THR A 41 -7.19 -10.08 -0.75
C THR A 41 -6.50 -10.40 0.57
N SER A 42 -6.28 -9.36 1.38
CA SER A 42 -5.86 -9.47 2.77
C SER A 42 -6.89 -8.81 3.66
N ILE A 43 -7.38 -9.54 4.65
CA ILE A 43 -8.33 -9.03 5.63
C ILE A 43 -7.61 -8.94 6.97
N ASP A 44 -7.57 -7.75 7.52
CA ASP A 44 -6.95 -7.47 8.81
C ASP A 44 -7.97 -6.82 9.75
N THR A 45 -7.74 -6.91 11.04
CA THR A 45 -8.53 -6.16 12.02
C THR A 45 -8.25 -4.67 11.87
N ALA A 46 -9.24 -3.83 12.18
CA ALA A 46 -9.13 -2.39 11.97
C ALA A 46 -8.03 -1.72 12.82
N THR A 47 -7.56 -2.39 13.89
CA THR A 47 -6.42 -1.94 14.71
C THR A 47 -5.07 -2.14 14.03
N LYS A 48 -4.95 -3.05 13.07
CA LYS A 48 -3.71 -3.45 12.39
C LYS A 48 -3.64 -2.93 10.95
N THR A 49 -4.07 -1.70 10.71
CA THR A 49 -4.05 -1.08 9.38
C THR A 49 -2.62 -0.90 8.87
N ARG A 50 -2.13 -1.84 8.09
CA ARG A 50 -0.80 -1.81 7.47
C ARG A 50 -0.91 -2.17 5.98
N GLU A 51 -1.44 -1.25 5.19
CA GLU A 51 -1.70 -1.44 3.74
C GLU A 51 -0.46 -1.95 2.97
N CYS A 52 0.71 -1.33 3.19
CA CYS A 52 1.94 -1.79 2.56
C CYS A 52 2.32 -3.22 2.97
N ALA A 53 2.12 -3.59 4.24
CA ALA A 53 2.42 -4.95 4.69
C ALA A 53 1.43 -5.97 4.11
N ALA A 54 0.16 -5.58 3.92
CA ALA A 54 -0.83 -6.41 3.26
C ALA A 54 -0.45 -6.66 1.79
N LEU A 55 -0.04 -5.61 1.06
CA LEU A 55 0.43 -5.75 -0.32
C LEU A 55 1.70 -6.60 -0.42
N MET A 56 2.68 -6.41 0.47
CA MET A 56 3.87 -7.27 0.51
C MET A 56 3.52 -8.74 0.70
N LYS A 57 2.58 -9.06 1.62
CA LYS A 57 2.10 -10.44 1.83
C LYS A 57 1.45 -11.00 0.56
N MET A 58 0.63 -10.21 -0.15
CA MET A 58 0.01 -10.63 -1.40
C MET A 58 1.07 -10.89 -2.47
N ILE A 59 2.08 -10.03 -2.62
CA ILE A 59 3.20 -10.21 -3.57
C ILE A 59 3.96 -11.51 -3.29
N MET A 60 4.27 -11.79 -2.03
CA MET A 60 5.05 -12.98 -1.64
C MET A 60 4.29 -14.31 -1.72
N ARG A 61 2.95 -14.28 -1.79
CA ARG A 61 2.11 -15.50 -1.82
C ARG A 61 1.88 -16.07 -3.21
N HIS A 62 2.08 -15.28 -4.25
CA HIS A 62 1.68 -15.65 -5.59
C HIS A 62 2.75 -15.33 -6.62
N ASP A 63 2.88 -16.21 -7.60
CA ASP A 63 3.61 -15.94 -8.83
C ASP A 63 2.67 -15.22 -9.80
N TYR A 64 2.89 -13.95 -10.00
CA TYR A 64 2.12 -13.14 -10.95
C TYR A 64 2.62 -13.35 -12.37
N PRO A 65 1.77 -13.17 -13.39
CA PRO A 65 2.22 -13.22 -14.78
C PRO A 65 3.39 -12.27 -15.02
N VAL A 66 4.40 -12.71 -15.79
CA VAL A 66 5.67 -11.99 -16.03
C VAL A 66 5.50 -10.54 -16.49
N ASN A 67 4.38 -10.24 -17.15
CA ASN A 67 4.08 -8.90 -17.67
C ASN A 67 3.10 -8.11 -16.80
N SER A 68 2.76 -8.59 -15.62
CA SER A 68 1.91 -7.83 -14.70
C SER A 68 2.66 -6.64 -14.11
N ILE A 69 1.95 -5.53 -13.93
CA ILE A 69 2.47 -4.31 -13.31
C ILE A 69 1.53 -3.95 -12.16
N ILE A 70 2.07 -3.90 -10.95
CA ILE A 70 1.31 -3.44 -9.77
C ILE A 70 1.31 -1.92 -9.76
N THR A 71 0.12 -1.32 -9.76
CA THR A 71 -0.05 0.12 -9.61
C THR A 71 -0.62 0.44 -8.23
N ALA A 72 -0.08 1.45 -7.58
CA ALA A 72 -0.57 1.89 -6.28
C ALA A 72 -0.42 3.40 -6.09
N ASP A 73 -1.21 3.94 -5.17
CA ASP A 73 -1.21 5.36 -4.85
C ASP A 73 -0.03 5.77 -3.95
N ARG A 74 0.02 7.06 -3.60
CA ARG A 74 1.08 7.65 -2.75
C ARG A 74 1.12 7.09 -1.31
N GLY A 75 0.10 6.39 -0.84
CA GLY A 75 0.10 5.72 0.46
C GLY A 75 1.08 4.55 0.50
N TYR A 76 1.37 3.98 -0.66
CA TYR A 76 2.29 2.84 -0.83
C TYR A 76 3.75 3.25 -1.08
N GLU A 77 4.08 4.53 -1.00
CA GLU A 77 5.45 5.05 -1.12
C GLU A 77 6.32 4.60 0.06
N LYS A 78 6.85 3.38 -0.02
CA LYS A 78 7.71 2.77 1.00
C LYS A 78 8.85 1.98 0.34
N TYR A 79 10.09 2.24 0.76
CA TYR A 79 11.26 1.52 0.27
C TYR A 79 11.16 0.01 0.44
N ASN A 80 10.67 -0.47 1.59
CA ASN A 80 10.53 -1.90 1.85
C ASN A 80 9.55 -2.57 0.86
N LEU A 81 8.48 -1.88 0.45
CA LEU A 81 7.56 -2.41 -0.54
C LEU A 81 8.19 -2.47 -1.94
N MET A 82 8.93 -1.42 -2.32
CA MET A 82 9.67 -1.40 -3.59
C MET A 82 10.72 -2.51 -3.63
N ALA A 83 11.48 -2.69 -2.55
CA ALA A 83 12.44 -3.79 -2.41
C ALA A 83 11.75 -5.16 -2.54
N CYS A 84 10.60 -5.35 -1.88
CA CYS A 84 9.81 -6.57 -1.99
C CYS A 84 9.37 -6.84 -3.45
N CYS A 85 8.92 -5.82 -4.18
CA CYS A 85 8.60 -5.97 -5.60
C CYS A 85 9.82 -6.42 -6.40
N ILE A 86 10.97 -5.79 -6.20
CA ILE A 86 12.22 -6.12 -6.92
C ILE A 86 12.68 -7.55 -6.60
N GLU A 87 12.70 -7.94 -5.34
CA GLU A 87 13.11 -9.28 -4.90
C GLU A 87 12.21 -10.39 -5.45
N ASN A 88 10.93 -10.08 -5.71
CA ASN A 88 9.97 -11.02 -6.30
C ASN A 88 9.80 -10.83 -7.83
N ASN A 89 10.70 -10.12 -8.49
CA ASN A 89 10.64 -9.82 -9.93
C ASN A 89 9.31 -9.20 -10.39
N GLN A 90 8.62 -8.50 -9.48
CA GLN A 90 7.35 -7.87 -9.77
C GLN A 90 7.55 -6.44 -10.24
N LYS A 91 7.07 -6.12 -11.45
CA LYS A 91 7.07 -4.76 -11.97
C LYS A 91 6.05 -3.91 -11.20
N PHE A 92 6.38 -2.65 -10.96
CA PHE A 92 5.48 -1.74 -10.25
C PHE A 92 5.57 -0.31 -10.77
N VAL A 93 4.47 0.42 -10.60
CA VAL A 93 4.36 1.88 -10.80
C VAL A 93 3.62 2.45 -9.61
N PHE A 94 4.32 3.17 -8.76
CA PHE A 94 3.73 3.81 -7.58
C PHE A 94 3.69 5.31 -7.76
N ARG A 95 2.53 5.90 -7.48
CA ARG A 95 2.45 7.34 -7.34
C ARG A 95 3.20 7.74 -6.06
N ILE A 96 4.07 8.72 -6.17
CA ILE A 96 4.81 9.26 -5.04
C ILE A 96 4.17 10.56 -4.52
N LYS A 97 4.52 10.93 -3.30
CA LYS A 97 4.14 12.20 -2.69
C LYS A 97 4.83 13.33 -3.43
N ASP A 98 4.30 14.52 -3.27
CA ASP A 98 4.96 15.74 -3.73
C ASP A 98 6.40 15.78 -3.22
N ILE A 99 7.33 16.19 -4.10
CA ILE A 99 8.77 16.28 -3.81
C ILE A 99 9.10 17.21 -2.63
N ASN A 100 8.25 18.19 -2.37
CA ASN A 100 8.40 19.15 -1.29
C ASN A 100 7.80 18.70 0.05
N VAL A 101 7.16 17.52 0.09
CA VAL A 101 6.54 17.00 1.31
C VAL A 101 7.55 16.21 2.13
N PHE A 102 7.63 16.52 3.42
CA PHE A 102 8.46 15.76 4.35
C PHE A 102 8.10 14.26 4.31
N GLY A 103 9.13 13.42 4.20
CA GLY A 103 8.97 11.97 4.12
C GLY A 103 8.63 11.42 2.73
N SER A 104 8.66 12.25 1.68
CA SER A 104 8.70 11.75 0.29
C SER A 104 10.06 11.10 0.02
N ILE A 105 10.06 10.01 -0.75
CA ILE A 105 11.29 9.33 -1.18
C ILE A 105 12.17 10.23 -2.07
N LEU A 106 11.57 11.23 -2.70
CA LEU A 106 12.27 12.24 -3.52
C LEU A 106 12.66 13.48 -2.73
N SER A 107 12.31 13.59 -1.45
CA SER A 107 12.79 14.71 -0.62
C SER A 107 14.31 14.74 -0.61
N ASN A 108 14.88 15.92 -0.66
CA ASN A 108 16.33 16.18 -0.76
C ASN A 108 16.99 15.89 -2.12
N LEU A 109 16.20 15.64 -3.16
CA LEU A 109 16.71 15.65 -4.53
C LEU A 109 16.51 17.04 -5.14
N ASN A 110 17.52 17.51 -5.86
CA ASN A 110 17.39 18.73 -6.64
C ASN A 110 16.71 18.39 -7.98
N LEU A 111 15.40 18.48 -8.01
CA LEU A 111 14.57 18.15 -9.17
C LEU A 111 14.09 19.42 -9.86
N PRO A 112 13.86 19.41 -11.17
CA PRO A 112 13.28 20.53 -11.90
C PRO A 112 11.91 20.94 -11.35
N HIS A 113 11.55 22.22 -11.50
CA HIS A 113 10.22 22.73 -11.13
C HIS A 113 9.17 22.52 -12.21
N GLU A 114 9.59 22.19 -13.42
CA GLU A 114 8.73 21.90 -14.57
C GLU A 114 8.48 20.41 -14.69
N GLU A 115 7.62 19.99 -15.64
CA GLU A 115 7.42 18.59 -15.95
C GLU A 115 8.74 17.97 -16.44
N PHE A 116 9.07 16.79 -15.92
CA PHE A 116 10.31 16.10 -16.26
C PHE A 116 10.10 14.59 -16.28
N ASP A 117 10.98 13.92 -17.02
CA ASP A 117 11.17 12.47 -17.00
C ASP A 117 12.67 12.21 -16.78
N LEU A 118 13.01 11.71 -15.61
CA LEU A 118 14.40 11.53 -15.17
C LEU A 118 14.61 10.18 -14.50
N ASP A 119 15.75 9.56 -14.82
CA ASP A 119 16.26 8.42 -14.07
C ASP A 119 16.92 8.90 -12.78
N VAL A 120 16.42 8.44 -11.65
CA VAL A 120 16.94 8.78 -10.33
C VAL A 120 17.51 7.54 -9.65
N THR A 121 18.79 7.58 -9.30
CA THR A 121 19.42 6.54 -8.49
C THR A 121 19.50 6.97 -7.04
N LYS A 122 18.96 6.17 -6.13
CA LYS A 122 19.03 6.42 -4.70
C LYS A 122 19.57 5.20 -3.97
N ILE A 123 20.62 5.40 -3.19
CA ILE A 123 21.18 4.34 -2.34
C ILE A 123 20.33 4.25 -1.08
N LEU A 124 19.81 3.06 -0.80
CA LEU A 124 19.07 2.80 0.43
C LEU A 124 20.08 2.35 1.50
N THR A 125 20.16 3.10 2.58
CA THR A 125 20.90 2.69 3.79
C THR A 125 19.94 2.08 4.80
N ARG A 126 20.39 1.01 5.44
CA ARG A 126 19.69 0.42 6.59
C ARG A 126 19.85 1.25 7.83
#